data_739ab6a8c769bf87edd93e669aac8a38
#
_entry.id   739ab6a8c769bf87edd93e669aac8a38
#
_cell.length_a   1.000
_cell.length_b   1.000
_cell.length_c   1.000
_cell.angle_alpha   90.00
_cell.angle_beta   90.00
_cell.angle_gamma   90.00
#
_symmetry.space_group_name_H-M   'P 1'
#
loop_
_entity.id
_entity.type
_entity.pdbx_description
1 polymer ?
#
loop_
_entity_poly.entity_id
_entity_poly.type
_entity_poly.pdbx_seq_one_letter_code
_entity_poly.pdbx_strand_id
1 'polypeptide(L)'
;NRRLQAISQIDLFSRLSEAEQLELAGRLVNAPFARGDIVTRQGAIAHWLYIIVSGEAEAWWQPPDGGPQRLLEKRGTGSVFGELGLMTGAPRRATVVAITDMEAYRLDKAGFEHIIRARPELAEGISAILETRLKHFQALERGHAEGKPASLSNQGSEVAALGKKIREFFGL
;
A
#
# COMPACT_ATOMS: atom_id res chain seq x y z
N ASN A 1 21.98 8.72 -3.91
CA ASN A 1 21.21 7.66 -4.57
C ASN A 1 19.71 7.93 -4.44
N ARG A 2 19.05 8.19 -5.57
CA ARG A 2 17.62 8.52 -5.62
C ARG A 2 16.73 7.40 -5.06
N ARG A 3 17.10 6.15 -5.32
CA ARG A 3 16.34 4.98 -4.87
C ARG A 3 16.43 4.82 -3.35
N LEU A 4 17.62 4.96 -2.79
CA LEU A 4 17.82 4.91 -1.35
C LEU A 4 17.07 6.06 -0.67
N GLN A 5 17.12 7.25 -1.23
CA GLN A 5 16.40 8.41 -0.71
C GLN A 5 14.90 8.17 -0.70
N ALA A 6 14.36 7.57 -1.77
CA ALA A 6 12.94 7.23 -1.85
C ALA A 6 12.54 6.25 -0.74
N ILE A 7 13.34 5.23 -0.49
CA ILE A 7 13.09 4.25 0.58
C ILE A 7 13.18 4.90 1.96
N SER A 8 14.20 5.72 2.20
CA SER A 8 14.46 6.29 3.52
C SER A 8 13.39 7.27 4.00
N GLN A 9 12.64 7.85 3.07
CA GLN A 9 11.58 8.82 3.40
C GLN A 9 10.25 8.17 3.75
N ILE A 10 10.14 6.84 3.63
CA ILE A 10 8.88 6.14 3.84
C ILE A 10 8.84 5.53 5.23
N ASP A 11 7.79 5.87 5.98
CA ASP A 11 7.59 5.38 7.34
C ASP A 11 7.57 3.86 7.45
N LEU A 12 7.02 3.18 6.43
CA LEU A 12 6.94 1.72 6.36
C LEU A 12 8.33 1.07 6.47
N PHE A 13 9.36 1.75 5.96
CA PHE A 13 10.74 1.26 5.95
C PHE A 13 11.63 1.90 7.01
N SER A 14 11.06 2.69 7.90
CA SER A 14 11.82 3.46 8.90
C SER A 14 12.57 2.58 9.92
N ARG A 15 12.09 1.35 10.12
CA ARG A 15 12.72 0.42 11.07
C ARG A 15 13.85 -0.42 10.45
N LEU A 16 14.03 -0.31 9.15
CA LEU A 16 15.11 -1.01 8.46
C LEU A 16 16.44 -0.33 8.73
N SER A 17 17.51 -1.14 8.86
CA SER A 17 18.86 -0.59 8.90
C SER A 17 19.23 0.03 7.56
N GLU A 18 20.27 0.84 7.55
CA GLU A 18 20.74 1.47 6.31
C GLU A 18 21.12 0.40 5.26
N ALA A 19 21.74 -0.70 5.69
CA ALA A 19 22.10 -1.80 4.79
C ALA A 19 20.84 -2.46 4.20
N GLU A 20 19.80 -2.65 5.00
CA GLU A 20 18.53 -3.22 4.54
C GLU A 20 17.81 -2.26 3.58
N GLN A 21 17.82 -0.98 3.86
CA GLN A 21 17.25 0.03 2.97
C GLN A 21 17.99 0.06 1.63
N LEU A 22 19.30 -0.07 1.65
CA LEU A 22 20.11 -0.11 0.44
C LEU A 22 19.79 -1.36 -0.39
N GLU A 23 19.58 -2.48 0.26
CA GLU A 23 19.20 -3.73 -0.40
C GLU A 23 17.83 -3.59 -1.08
N LEU A 24 16.84 -3.01 -0.39
CA LEU A 24 15.54 -2.72 -1.00
C LEU A 24 15.66 -1.77 -2.18
N ALA A 25 16.46 -0.73 -2.03
CA ALA A 25 16.68 0.25 -3.10
C ALA A 25 17.20 -0.43 -4.37
N GLY A 26 18.06 -1.43 -4.22
CA GLY A 26 18.57 -2.21 -5.35
C GLY A 26 17.52 -3.08 -6.04
N ARG A 27 16.40 -3.34 -5.39
CA ARG A 27 15.30 -4.16 -5.94
C ARG A 27 14.17 -3.31 -6.55
N LEU A 28 14.25 -2.00 -6.46
CA LEU A 28 13.25 -1.11 -7.04
C LEU A 28 13.36 -1.10 -8.55
N VAL A 29 12.21 -1.12 -9.22
CA VAL A 29 12.10 -1.07 -10.68
C VAL A 29 11.39 0.20 -11.08
N ASN A 30 11.91 0.91 -12.06
CA ASN A 30 11.26 2.10 -12.61
C ASN A 30 9.91 1.73 -13.20
N ALA A 31 8.89 2.51 -12.89
CA ALA A 31 7.53 2.31 -13.38
C ALA A 31 6.97 3.68 -13.80
N PRO A 32 7.22 4.13 -15.03
CA PRO A 32 6.68 5.38 -15.53
C PRO A 32 5.22 5.21 -15.95
N PHE A 33 4.43 6.25 -15.72
CA PHE A 33 3.03 6.30 -16.15
C PHE A 33 2.74 7.63 -16.83
N ALA A 34 1.93 7.57 -17.87
CA ALA A 34 1.43 8.76 -18.53
C ALA A 34 0.15 9.22 -17.84
N ARG A 35 -0.15 10.51 -17.96
CA ARG A 35 -1.42 11.07 -17.50
C ARG A 35 -2.59 10.22 -18.02
N GLY A 36 -3.48 9.81 -17.13
CA GLY A 36 -4.65 8.99 -17.46
C GLY A 36 -4.42 7.50 -17.36
N ASP A 37 -3.18 7.04 -17.18
CA ASP A 37 -2.90 5.61 -17.01
C ASP A 37 -3.48 5.09 -15.71
N ILE A 38 -4.02 3.89 -15.76
CA ILE A 38 -4.45 3.17 -14.57
C ILE A 38 -3.25 2.41 -14.02
N VAL A 39 -2.83 2.78 -12.82
CA VAL A 39 -1.67 2.17 -12.16
C VAL A 39 -2.05 0.84 -11.53
N THR A 40 -3.15 0.82 -10.78
CA THR A 40 -3.72 -0.39 -10.17
C THR A 40 -5.23 -0.35 -10.29
N ARG A 41 -5.87 -1.54 -10.29
CA ARG A 41 -7.33 -1.66 -10.36
C ARG A 41 -7.87 -2.24 -9.06
N GLN A 42 -8.95 -1.68 -8.56
CA GLN A 42 -9.68 -2.22 -7.42
C GLN A 42 -10.06 -3.68 -7.69
N GLY A 43 -9.85 -4.55 -6.71
CA GLY A 43 -10.14 -5.97 -6.81
C GLY A 43 -9.06 -6.82 -7.46
N ALA A 44 -8.06 -6.21 -8.09
CA ALA A 44 -6.95 -6.95 -8.68
C ALA A 44 -5.98 -7.45 -7.60
N ILE A 45 -5.29 -8.55 -7.91
CA ILE A 45 -4.26 -9.08 -7.02
C ILE A 45 -3.05 -8.14 -7.02
N ALA A 46 -2.52 -7.87 -5.84
CA ALA A 46 -1.38 -6.99 -5.68
C ALA A 46 -0.07 -7.73 -5.95
N HIS A 47 0.65 -7.32 -6.99
CA HIS A 47 1.98 -7.85 -7.31
C HIS A 47 3.10 -6.90 -6.89
N TRP A 48 2.78 -5.61 -6.72
CA TRP A 48 3.74 -4.55 -6.49
C TRP A 48 3.22 -3.57 -5.44
N LEU A 49 4.13 -2.99 -4.67
CA LEU A 49 3.86 -1.70 -4.07
C LEU A 49 4.54 -0.62 -4.92
N TYR A 50 4.02 0.59 -4.86
CA TYR A 50 4.53 1.71 -5.66
C TYR A 50 4.92 2.87 -4.77
N ILE A 51 6.03 3.51 -5.11
CA ILE A 51 6.51 4.73 -4.46
C ILE A 51 6.51 5.82 -5.53
N ILE A 52 5.76 6.89 -5.32
CA ILE A 52 5.70 7.99 -6.27
C ILE A 52 6.96 8.84 -6.13
N VAL A 53 7.74 8.94 -7.21
CA VAL A 53 8.95 9.75 -7.27
C VAL A 53 8.62 11.16 -7.71
N SER A 54 7.76 11.30 -8.72
CA SER A 54 7.27 12.58 -9.23
C SER A 54 5.89 12.42 -9.82
N GLY A 55 5.12 13.49 -9.82
CA GLY A 55 3.76 13.48 -10.34
C GLY A 55 2.72 13.21 -9.27
N GLU A 56 1.46 13.07 -9.71
CA GLU A 56 0.32 12.90 -8.83
C GLU A 56 -0.61 11.81 -9.35
N ALA A 57 -1.29 11.15 -8.40
CA ALA A 57 -2.28 10.11 -8.68
C ALA A 57 -3.51 10.30 -7.80
N GLU A 58 -4.62 9.72 -8.23
CA GLU A 58 -5.86 9.69 -7.47
C GLU A 58 -6.29 8.26 -7.22
N ALA A 59 -6.75 7.98 -6.00
CA ALA A 59 -7.30 6.69 -5.61
C ALA A 59 -8.84 6.78 -5.62
N TRP A 60 -9.46 5.94 -6.44
CA TRP A 60 -10.90 5.88 -6.62
C TRP A 60 -11.44 4.55 -6.13
N TRP A 61 -12.59 4.58 -5.50
CA TRP A 61 -13.25 3.41 -4.93
C TRP A 61 -14.66 3.25 -5.49
N GLN A 62 -14.96 2.03 -5.94
CA GLN A 62 -16.29 1.65 -6.37
C GLN A 62 -17.02 1.04 -5.18
N PRO A 63 -18.12 1.69 -4.68
CA PRO A 63 -18.87 1.13 -3.58
C PRO A 63 -19.49 -0.23 -3.94
N PRO A 64 -19.65 -1.13 -2.96
CA PRO A 64 -20.27 -2.44 -3.22
C PRO A 64 -21.74 -2.37 -3.57
N ASP A 65 -22.41 -1.25 -3.26
CA ASP A 65 -23.82 -1.05 -3.59
C ASP A 65 -24.06 -0.64 -5.06
N GLY A 66 -22.99 -0.53 -5.86
CA GLY A 66 -23.08 -0.14 -7.26
C GLY A 66 -23.23 1.36 -7.48
N GLY A 67 -23.12 2.18 -6.45
CA GLY A 67 -23.14 3.63 -6.56
C GLY A 67 -21.97 4.18 -7.37
N PRO A 68 -21.92 5.50 -7.63
CA PRO A 68 -20.86 6.10 -8.40
C PRO A 68 -19.51 5.95 -7.71
N GLN A 69 -18.44 5.85 -8.51
CA GLN A 69 -17.08 5.83 -7.99
C GLN A 69 -16.82 7.06 -7.14
N ARG A 70 -16.03 6.88 -6.08
CA ARG A 70 -15.73 7.94 -5.14
C ARG A 70 -14.22 8.17 -5.06
N LEU A 71 -13.83 9.45 -5.13
CA LEU A 71 -12.44 9.83 -4.90
C LEU A 71 -12.13 9.65 -3.41
N LEU A 72 -11.21 8.76 -3.08
CA LEU A 72 -10.78 8.56 -1.70
C LEU A 72 -9.72 9.56 -1.30
N GLU A 73 -8.67 9.68 -2.12
CA GLU A 73 -7.57 10.57 -1.81
C GLU A 73 -6.71 10.85 -3.03
N LYS A 74 -5.91 11.92 -2.93
CA LYS A 74 -4.85 12.24 -3.88
C LYS A 74 -3.51 11.85 -3.27
N ARG A 75 -2.59 11.39 -4.11
CA ARG A 75 -1.25 10.99 -3.73
C ARG A 75 -0.22 11.70 -4.58
N GLY A 76 0.82 12.20 -3.95
CA GLY A 76 1.91 12.90 -4.64
C GLY A 76 3.27 12.30 -4.33
N THR A 77 4.32 13.04 -4.64
CA THR A 77 5.70 12.62 -4.43
C THR A 77 5.93 12.15 -2.99
N GLY A 78 6.60 11.01 -2.85
CA GLY A 78 6.88 10.40 -1.55
C GLY A 78 5.78 9.49 -1.03
N SER A 79 4.63 9.42 -1.70
CA SER A 79 3.54 8.53 -1.29
C SER A 79 3.80 7.10 -1.69
N VAL A 80 3.28 6.17 -0.88
CA VAL A 80 3.30 4.73 -1.14
C VAL A 80 1.88 4.24 -1.28
N PHE A 81 1.64 3.36 -2.22
CA PHE A 81 0.35 2.69 -2.34
C PHE A 81 0.52 1.24 -2.76
N GLY A 82 -0.50 0.43 -2.46
CA GLY A 82 -0.48 -1.01 -2.73
C GLY A 82 0.19 -1.85 -1.67
N GLU A 83 0.65 -1.24 -0.59
CA GLU A 83 1.37 -1.94 0.49
C GLU A 83 0.49 -2.96 1.21
N LEU A 84 -0.79 -2.64 1.47
CA LEU A 84 -1.70 -3.58 2.14
C LEU A 84 -1.86 -4.86 1.32
N GLY A 85 -2.11 -4.72 0.02
CA GLY A 85 -2.28 -5.87 -0.85
C GLY A 85 -1.00 -6.70 -0.97
N LEU A 86 0.14 -6.03 -1.10
CA LEU A 86 1.43 -6.71 -1.21
C LEU A 86 1.77 -7.49 0.07
N MET A 87 1.47 -6.92 1.24
CA MET A 87 1.86 -7.48 2.53
C MET A 87 0.87 -8.53 3.05
N THR A 88 -0.37 -8.53 2.59
CA THR A 88 -1.43 -9.42 3.09
C THR A 88 -1.98 -10.38 2.05
N GLY A 89 -1.70 -10.16 0.76
CA GLY A 89 -2.31 -10.91 -0.32
C GLY A 89 -3.75 -10.49 -0.65
N ALA A 90 -4.29 -9.50 0.06
CA ALA A 90 -5.64 -9.02 -0.18
C ALA A 90 -5.74 -8.30 -1.54
N PRO A 91 -6.92 -8.32 -2.20
CA PRO A 91 -7.13 -7.55 -3.42
C PRO A 91 -6.95 -6.05 -3.20
N ARG A 92 -6.62 -5.33 -4.28
CA ARG A 92 -6.50 -3.86 -4.24
C ARG A 92 -7.81 -3.24 -3.75
N ARG A 93 -7.70 -2.29 -2.83
CA ARG A 93 -8.88 -1.62 -2.26
C ARG A 93 -9.39 -0.47 -3.12
N ALA A 94 -8.57 0.03 -4.02
CA ALA A 94 -8.93 1.18 -4.85
C ALA A 94 -8.28 1.08 -6.23
N THR A 95 -8.84 1.81 -7.19
CA THR A 95 -8.24 2.04 -8.49
C THR A 95 -7.41 3.31 -8.42
N VAL A 96 -6.13 3.22 -8.75
CA VAL A 96 -5.22 4.36 -8.75
C VAL A 96 -4.95 4.79 -10.19
N VAL A 97 -5.17 6.08 -10.46
CA VAL A 97 -5.04 6.69 -11.79
C VAL A 97 -4.03 7.81 -11.71
N ALA A 98 -3.09 7.84 -12.66
CA ALA A 98 -2.15 8.96 -12.79
C ALA A 98 -2.91 10.16 -13.35
N ILE A 99 -2.90 11.29 -12.63
CA ILE A 99 -3.56 12.52 -13.09
C ILE A 99 -2.60 13.50 -13.75
N THR A 100 -1.31 13.21 -13.64
CA THR A 100 -0.22 13.86 -14.40
C THR A 100 0.67 12.76 -14.93
N ASP A 101 1.64 13.11 -15.79
CA ASP A 101 2.74 12.19 -16.06
C ASP A 101 3.43 11.92 -14.73
N MET A 102 3.74 10.67 -14.46
CA MET A 102 4.21 10.23 -13.15
C MET A 102 5.38 9.27 -13.29
N GLU A 103 6.38 9.44 -12.44
CA GLU A 103 7.43 8.45 -12.26
C GLU A 103 7.26 7.80 -10.90
N ALA A 104 7.39 6.47 -10.87
CA ALA A 104 7.32 5.71 -9.65
C ALA A 104 8.39 4.63 -9.65
N TYR A 105 8.69 4.11 -8.47
CA TYR A 105 9.40 2.85 -8.30
C TYR A 105 8.40 1.81 -7.84
N ARG A 106 8.60 0.57 -8.27
CA ARG A 106 7.80 -0.55 -7.78
C ARG A 106 8.69 -1.59 -7.12
N LEU A 107 8.12 -2.25 -6.12
CA LEU A 107 8.78 -3.30 -5.36
C LEU A 107 7.85 -4.50 -5.29
N ASP A 108 8.36 -5.69 -5.59
CA ASP A 108 7.57 -6.92 -5.52
C ASP A 108 7.64 -7.55 -4.13
N LYS A 109 6.79 -8.55 -3.91
CA LYS A 109 6.75 -9.31 -2.66
C LYS A 109 8.10 -9.95 -2.34
N ALA A 110 8.75 -10.57 -3.33
CA ALA A 110 10.02 -11.28 -3.13
C ALA A 110 11.12 -10.35 -2.62
N GLY A 111 11.15 -9.11 -3.12
CA GLY A 111 12.12 -8.11 -2.67
C GLY A 111 11.99 -7.78 -1.20
N PHE A 112 10.77 -7.69 -0.70
CA PHE A 112 10.51 -7.40 0.69
C PHE A 112 10.60 -8.65 1.58
N GLU A 113 10.14 -9.78 1.07
CA GLU A 113 10.12 -11.06 1.80
C GLU A 113 11.51 -11.46 2.30
N HIS A 114 12.53 -11.25 1.49
CA HIS A 114 13.91 -11.57 1.86
C HIS A 114 14.31 -10.87 3.17
N ILE A 115 13.96 -9.61 3.32
CA ILE A 115 14.30 -8.82 4.51
C ILE A 115 13.47 -9.25 5.71
N ILE A 116 12.18 -9.48 5.51
CA ILE A 116 11.28 -9.94 6.58
C ILE A 116 11.71 -11.30 7.12
N ARG A 117 12.13 -12.22 6.25
CA ARG A 117 12.61 -13.54 6.68
C ARG A 117 13.92 -13.48 7.45
N ALA A 118 14.80 -12.54 7.09
CA ALA A 118 16.05 -12.34 7.80
C ALA A 118 15.84 -11.70 9.19
N ARG A 119 14.78 -10.88 9.32
CA ARG A 119 14.45 -10.18 10.56
C ARG A 119 12.94 -10.26 10.81
N PRO A 120 12.43 -11.42 11.31
CA PRO A 120 10.98 -11.60 11.52
C PRO A 120 10.34 -10.57 12.44
N GLU A 121 11.10 -9.99 13.37
CA GLU A 121 10.60 -8.96 14.28
C GLU A 121 10.15 -7.68 13.56
N LEU A 122 10.63 -7.45 12.33
CA LEU A 122 10.17 -6.32 11.52
C LEU A 122 8.69 -6.43 11.19
N ALA A 123 8.15 -7.64 11.10
CA ALA A 123 6.74 -7.85 10.78
C ALA A 123 5.81 -7.15 11.78
N GLU A 124 6.17 -7.10 13.05
CA GLU A 124 5.35 -6.45 14.07
C GLU A 124 5.31 -4.94 13.90
N GLY A 125 6.48 -4.32 13.67
CA GLY A 125 6.55 -2.87 13.44
C GLY A 125 5.83 -2.46 12.16
N ILE A 126 5.98 -3.23 11.10
CA ILE A 126 5.28 -2.99 9.84
C ILE A 126 3.78 -3.19 10.00
N SER A 127 3.36 -4.22 10.76
CA SER A 127 1.94 -4.45 11.06
C SER A 127 1.29 -3.23 11.71
N ALA A 128 1.98 -2.59 12.65
CA ALA A 128 1.45 -1.39 13.32
C ALA A 128 1.21 -0.24 12.34
N ILE A 129 2.13 -0.04 11.39
CA ILE A 129 1.99 1.00 10.36
C ILE A 129 0.84 0.66 9.41
N LEU A 130 0.77 -0.57 8.95
CA LEU A 130 -0.29 -1.02 8.03
C LEU A 130 -1.65 -1.00 8.69
N GLU A 131 -1.72 -1.28 9.99
CA GLU A 131 -2.94 -1.17 10.77
C GLU A 131 -3.50 0.25 10.73
N THR A 132 -2.64 1.25 10.91
CA THR A 132 -3.03 2.65 10.79
C THR A 132 -3.55 2.97 9.40
N ARG A 133 -2.89 2.47 8.36
CA ARG A 133 -3.33 2.68 6.97
C ARG A 133 -4.65 2.00 6.68
N LEU A 134 -4.85 0.79 7.18
CA LEU A 134 -6.12 0.07 7.03
C LEU A 134 -7.27 0.82 7.69
N LYS A 135 -7.06 1.32 8.89
CA LYS A 135 -8.06 2.15 9.60
C LYS A 135 -8.40 3.41 8.80
N HIS A 136 -7.39 4.03 8.19
CA HIS A 136 -7.60 5.20 7.34
C HIS A 136 -8.51 4.88 6.13
N PHE A 137 -8.22 3.79 5.41
CA PHE A 137 -9.04 3.34 4.29
C PHE A 137 -10.47 3.01 4.73
N GLN A 138 -10.63 2.32 5.84
CA GLN A 138 -11.94 1.97 6.37
C GLN A 138 -12.74 3.22 6.75
N ALA A 139 -12.08 4.24 7.29
CA ALA A 139 -12.72 5.52 7.59
C ALA A 139 -13.21 6.22 6.33
N LEU A 140 -12.43 6.20 5.25
CA LEU A 140 -12.82 6.77 3.96
C LEU A 140 -14.02 6.01 3.36
N GLU A 141 -14.01 4.69 3.43
CA GLU A 141 -15.12 3.84 2.96
C GLU A 141 -16.37 4.08 3.81
N ARG A 142 -16.24 4.24 5.12
CA ARG A 142 -17.37 4.56 6.01
C ARG A 142 -18.00 5.92 5.71
N GLY A 143 -17.20 6.88 5.28
CA GLY A 143 -17.74 8.17 4.86
C GLY A 143 -18.79 8.05 3.76
N HIS A 144 -18.69 7.02 2.90
CA HIS A 144 -19.73 6.69 1.91
C HIS A 144 -20.95 6.03 2.57
N ALA A 145 -20.71 5.13 3.53
CA ALA A 145 -21.74 4.33 4.19
C ALA A 145 -22.28 5.01 5.46
N GLU A 146 -22.15 6.33 5.57
CA GLU A 146 -22.61 7.09 6.75
C GLU A 146 -24.08 6.82 7.03
N GLY A 147 -24.37 6.42 8.28
CA GLY A 147 -25.72 6.01 8.68
C GLY A 147 -25.94 4.48 8.66
N LYS A 148 -24.97 3.69 8.21
CA LYS A 148 -25.02 2.21 8.23
C LYS A 148 -24.04 1.67 9.25
N PRO A 149 -24.51 1.27 10.45
CA PRO A 149 -23.57 0.88 11.53
C PRO A 149 -22.96 -0.51 11.42
N ALA A 150 -23.33 -1.31 10.43
CA ALA A 150 -23.01 -2.74 10.39
C ALA A 150 -21.53 -3.08 10.17
N SER A 151 -20.68 -2.13 9.82
CA SER A 151 -19.29 -2.42 9.43
C SER A 151 -18.27 -2.30 10.56
N LEU A 152 -18.64 -1.79 11.73
CA LEU A 152 -17.69 -1.53 12.82
C LEU A 152 -17.04 -2.81 13.38
N SER A 153 -17.84 -3.86 13.58
CA SER A 153 -17.32 -5.12 14.10
C SER A 153 -16.39 -5.81 13.11
N ASN A 154 -16.71 -5.75 11.83
CA ASN A 154 -15.87 -6.34 10.78
C ASN A 154 -14.54 -5.59 10.65
N GLN A 155 -14.55 -4.28 10.82
CA GLN A 155 -13.33 -3.46 10.78
C GLN A 155 -12.38 -3.81 11.91
N GLY A 156 -12.90 -3.93 13.13
CA GLY A 156 -12.11 -4.32 14.28
C GLY A 156 -11.49 -5.70 14.12
N SER A 157 -12.27 -6.65 13.59
CA SER A 157 -11.80 -8.00 13.33
C SER A 157 -10.72 -8.03 12.25
N GLU A 158 -10.90 -7.26 11.15
CA GLU A 158 -9.93 -7.17 10.07
C GLU A 158 -8.60 -6.60 10.56
N VAL A 159 -8.65 -5.51 11.32
CA VAL A 159 -7.45 -4.88 11.89
C VAL A 159 -6.74 -5.82 12.86
N ALA A 160 -7.49 -6.48 13.75
CA ALA A 160 -6.92 -7.41 14.74
C ALA A 160 -6.22 -8.61 14.07
N ALA A 161 -6.69 -9.02 12.89
CA ALA A 161 -6.11 -10.16 12.16
C ALA A 161 -4.93 -9.76 11.27
N LEU A 162 -4.64 -8.47 11.11
CA LEU A 162 -3.67 -7.99 10.13
C LEU A 162 -2.27 -8.54 10.33
N GLY A 163 -1.75 -8.51 11.55
CA GLY A 163 -0.43 -9.04 11.86
C GLY A 163 -0.30 -10.52 11.53
N LYS A 164 -1.34 -11.30 11.84
CA LYS A 164 -1.40 -12.72 11.52
C LYS A 164 -1.39 -12.93 10.01
N LYS A 165 -2.17 -12.16 9.26
CA LYS A 165 -2.22 -12.24 7.79
C LYS A 165 -0.86 -11.96 7.17
N ILE A 166 -0.15 -10.96 7.66
CA ILE A 166 1.18 -10.62 7.15
C ILE A 166 2.14 -11.77 7.39
N ARG A 167 2.17 -12.32 8.60
CA ARG A 167 3.05 -13.45 8.91
C ARG A 167 2.74 -14.66 8.05
N GLU A 168 1.49 -15.03 7.93
CA GLU A 168 1.05 -16.18 7.12
C GLU A 168 1.43 -16.00 5.66
N PHE A 169 1.23 -14.79 5.12
CA PHE A 169 1.50 -14.51 3.71
C PHE A 169 2.99 -14.63 3.39
N PHE A 170 3.87 -14.27 4.32
CA PHE A 170 5.32 -14.42 4.16
C PHE A 170 5.86 -15.75 4.70
N GLY A 171 5.01 -16.61 5.24
CA GLY A 171 5.43 -17.92 5.74
C GLY A 171 6.21 -17.88 7.04
N LEU A 172 5.91 -16.92 7.90
CA LEU A 172 6.57 -16.76 9.20
C LEU A 172 5.84 -17.47 10.33
#